data_dcc3ed48311dbf5fc7461050c05ce1cc
#
_entry.id   dcc3ed48311dbf5fc7461050c05ce1cc
#
_cell.length_a   1.000
_cell.length_b   1.000
_cell.length_c   1.000
_cell.angle_alpha   90.00
_cell.angle_beta   90.00
_cell.angle_gamma   90.00
#
_symmetry.space_group_name_H-M   'P 1'
#
loop_
_entity.id
_entity.type
_entity.pdbx_description
1 polymer ?
#
loop_
_entity_poly.entity_id
_entity_poly.type
_entity_poly.pdbx_seq_one_letter_code
_entity_poly.pdbx_strand_id
1 'polypeptide(L)'
;HTALRRQRQMCIRDRIQPVFVKEGLKDKEPIESMPGIFRFGCESVLDEIEEIDQLGIKAIAIFPVIDPAKKDATGSEAIKTDNFISEVICSIKSKFPNMLVIADVALDPYTDHGHDGILENNKILNDQTLEILAEQSIVLAEAGADIIAPSDMMDGRIGFIRKRLDENSFEEKIILSYAAKYNSKFYGPFRDAVNSKNNLGKSDKSSYQMN
;
A
#
# COMPACT_ATOMS: atom_id res chain seq x y z
N HIS A 1 26.77 -25.61 -13.44
CA HIS A 1 26.98 -24.76 -12.22
C HIS A 1 26.58 -23.29 -12.44
N THR A 2 26.75 -22.71 -13.64
CA THR A 2 26.45 -21.31 -13.95
C THR A 2 24.94 -21.02 -14.02
N ALA A 3 24.16 -21.95 -14.55
CA ALA A 3 22.70 -21.82 -14.64
C ALA A 3 22.02 -21.86 -13.27
N LEU A 4 22.47 -22.74 -12.36
CA LEU A 4 21.97 -22.83 -10.99
C LEU A 4 22.36 -21.60 -10.14
N ARG A 5 23.53 -20.98 -10.39
CA ARG A 5 23.92 -19.70 -9.76
C ARG A 5 23.05 -18.55 -10.24
N ARG A 6 22.75 -18.47 -11.56
CA ARG A 6 21.85 -17.45 -12.12
C ARG A 6 20.42 -17.62 -11.59
N GLN A 7 19.94 -18.86 -11.46
CA GLN A 7 18.60 -19.13 -10.92
C GLN A 7 18.48 -18.78 -9.43
N ARG A 8 19.54 -19.05 -8.63
CA ARG A 8 19.61 -18.61 -7.22
C ARG A 8 19.71 -17.09 -7.10
N GLN A 9 20.44 -16.41 -7.98
CA GLN A 9 20.50 -14.94 -7.99
C GLN A 9 19.18 -14.30 -8.45
N MET A 10 18.45 -14.89 -9.40
CA MET A 10 17.10 -14.47 -9.75
C MET A 10 16.17 -14.55 -8.52
N CYS A 11 16.11 -15.69 -7.85
CA CYS A 11 15.23 -15.88 -6.68
C CYS A 11 15.53 -14.95 -5.49
N ILE A 12 16.72 -14.38 -5.38
CA ILE A 12 17.09 -13.43 -4.31
C ILE A 12 16.80 -11.99 -4.73
N ARG A 13 16.96 -11.65 -6.02
CA ARG A 13 16.75 -10.30 -6.54
C ARG A 13 15.29 -9.95 -6.77
N ASP A 14 14.41 -10.95 -6.87
CA ASP A 14 12.99 -10.79 -7.24
C ASP A 14 12.06 -10.82 -6.01
N ARG A 15 12.61 -10.68 -4.80
CA ARG A 15 11.80 -10.62 -3.58
C ARG A 15 11.32 -9.22 -3.32
N ILE A 16 10.05 -9.11 -2.96
CA ILE A 16 9.42 -7.91 -2.44
C ILE A 16 9.14 -8.15 -0.96
N GLN A 17 9.69 -7.30 -0.09
CA GLN A 17 9.41 -7.37 1.35
C GLN A 17 8.23 -6.48 1.70
N PRO A 18 7.11 -7.05 2.22
CA PRO A 18 6.05 -6.25 2.81
C PRO A 18 6.53 -5.55 4.09
N VAL A 19 6.22 -4.27 4.23
CA VAL A 19 6.57 -3.45 5.39
C VAL A 19 5.32 -2.70 5.85
N PHE A 20 5.01 -2.83 7.15
CA PHE A 20 3.86 -2.15 7.75
C PHE A 20 4.35 -0.93 8.53
N VAL A 21 3.77 0.24 8.25
CA VAL A 21 4.11 1.49 8.91
C VAL A 21 2.89 2.06 9.63
N LYS A 22 3.10 2.61 10.83
CA LYS A 22 2.01 3.13 11.66
C LYS A 22 2.28 4.55 12.09
N GLU A 23 1.32 5.41 11.80
CA GLU A 23 1.34 6.80 12.19
C GLU A 23 1.35 6.96 13.71
N GLY A 24 2.16 7.90 14.22
CA GLY A 24 2.29 8.18 15.64
C GLY A 24 3.10 7.16 16.45
N LEU A 25 3.57 6.07 15.82
CA LEU A 25 4.44 5.11 16.47
C LEU A 25 5.90 5.61 16.44
N LYS A 26 6.59 5.58 17.57
CA LYS A 26 8.00 6.01 17.67
C LYS A 26 8.98 4.90 17.31
N ASP A 27 8.67 3.66 17.71
CA ASP A 27 9.53 2.50 17.52
C ASP A 27 8.78 1.44 16.69
N LYS A 28 8.74 0.21 17.12
CA LYS A 28 8.01 -0.89 16.47
C LYS A 28 7.05 -1.57 17.44
N GLU A 29 5.95 -2.09 16.92
CA GLU A 29 5.01 -2.92 17.67
C GLU A 29 4.74 -4.25 16.93
N PRO A 30 4.61 -5.38 17.64
CA PRO A 30 4.33 -6.66 17.01
C PRO A 30 2.92 -6.71 16.43
N ILE A 31 2.74 -7.46 15.34
CA ILE A 31 1.44 -7.82 14.80
C ILE A 31 1.06 -9.17 15.37
N GLU A 32 0.02 -9.23 16.24
CA GLU A 32 -0.33 -10.44 16.99
C GLU A 32 -0.63 -11.65 16.08
N SER A 33 -1.31 -11.41 14.96
CA SER A 33 -1.68 -12.44 13.99
C SER A 33 -0.56 -12.85 13.04
N MET A 34 0.61 -12.18 13.09
CA MET A 34 1.78 -12.41 12.24
C MET A 34 3.06 -12.50 13.10
N PRO A 35 3.34 -13.62 13.78
CA PRO A 35 4.50 -13.75 14.66
C PRO A 35 5.82 -13.41 13.96
N GLY A 36 6.60 -12.51 14.58
CA GLY A 36 7.88 -12.04 14.03
C GLY A 36 7.76 -10.90 13.02
N ILE A 37 6.55 -10.42 12.72
CA ILE A 37 6.31 -9.25 11.87
C ILE A 37 5.86 -8.08 12.74
N PHE A 38 6.32 -6.88 12.38
CA PHE A 38 6.11 -5.65 13.15
C PHE A 38 5.51 -4.54 12.29
N ARG A 39 4.84 -3.60 12.94
CA ARG A 39 4.59 -2.25 12.41
C ARG A 39 5.68 -1.33 12.91
N PHE A 40 6.11 -0.42 12.08
CA PHE A 40 7.20 0.52 12.36
C PHE A 40 6.69 1.97 12.34
N GLY A 41 7.31 2.83 13.14
CA GLY A 41 7.16 4.28 13.00
C GLY A 41 7.98 4.82 11.81
N CYS A 42 7.82 6.10 11.51
CA CYS A 42 8.51 6.75 10.38
C CYS A 42 10.06 6.68 10.49
N GLU A 43 10.59 6.81 11.71
CA GLU A 43 12.05 6.72 11.92
C GLU A 43 12.54 5.27 12.00
N SER A 44 11.84 4.43 12.78
CA SER A 44 12.26 3.04 13.01
C SER A 44 12.15 2.15 11.77
N VAL A 45 11.32 2.50 10.79
CA VAL A 45 11.26 1.78 9.51
C VAL A 45 12.57 1.87 8.73
N LEU A 46 13.35 2.93 8.89
CA LEU A 46 14.61 3.12 8.18
C LEU A 46 15.68 2.10 8.62
N ASP A 47 15.66 1.70 9.89
CA ASP A 47 16.57 0.65 10.39
C ASP A 47 16.17 -0.73 9.83
N GLU A 48 14.88 -1.03 9.78
CA GLU A 48 14.37 -2.27 9.15
C GLU A 48 14.75 -2.33 7.66
N ILE A 49 14.63 -1.20 6.93
CA ILE A 49 14.99 -1.14 5.51
C ILE A 49 16.50 -1.32 5.30
N GLU A 50 17.32 -0.82 6.22
CA GLU A 50 18.76 -1.06 6.19
C GLU A 50 19.10 -2.56 6.32
N GLU A 51 18.44 -3.29 7.23
CA GLU A 51 18.57 -4.74 7.34
C GLU A 51 18.09 -5.45 6.06
N ILE A 52 16.95 -5.04 5.50
CA ILE A 52 16.40 -5.58 4.25
C ILE A 52 17.41 -5.37 3.09
N ASP A 53 18.01 -4.20 2.97
CA ASP A 53 19.00 -3.88 1.93
C ASP A 53 20.27 -4.71 2.09
N GLN A 54 20.75 -4.90 3.32
CA GLN A 54 21.90 -5.76 3.64
C GLN A 54 21.66 -7.23 3.28
N LEU A 55 20.42 -7.71 3.37
CA LEU A 55 19.99 -9.02 2.90
C LEU A 55 19.92 -9.14 1.37
N GLY A 56 20.15 -8.04 0.64
CA GLY A 56 20.12 -7.99 -0.82
C GLY A 56 18.72 -7.89 -1.42
N ILE A 57 17.67 -7.64 -0.63
CA ILE A 57 16.33 -7.39 -1.10
C ILE A 57 16.25 -5.93 -1.56
N LYS A 58 15.81 -5.70 -2.79
CA LYS A 58 15.85 -4.38 -3.43
C LYS A 58 14.47 -3.76 -3.66
N ALA A 59 13.40 -4.40 -3.22
CA ALA A 59 12.05 -3.90 -3.34
C ALA A 59 11.26 -4.13 -2.05
N ILE A 60 10.53 -3.12 -1.63
CA ILE A 60 9.62 -3.16 -0.49
C ILE A 60 8.21 -2.75 -0.92
N ALA A 61 7.19 -3.36 -0.32
CA ALA A 61 5.80 -2.94 -0.47
C ALA A 61 5.31 -2.36 0.86
N ILE A 62 4.86 -1.10 0.86
CA ILE A 62 4.54 -0.36 2.07
C ILE A 62 3.03 -0.33 2.28
N PHE A 63 2.59 -0.68 3.50
CA PHE A 63 1.20 -0.70 3.93
C PHE A 63 1.02 0.19 5.18
N PRO A 64 0.23 1.28 5.09
CA PRO A 64 0.07 2.23 6.19
C PRO A 64 -1.03 1.82 7.17
N VAL A 65 -0.82 2.19 8.44
CA VAL A 65 -1.85 2.30 9.47
C VAL A 65 -1.98 3.78 9.83
N ILE A 66 -3.08 4.39 9.45
CA ILE A 66 -3.35 5.80 9.65
C ILE A 66 -4.03 6.05 10.99
N ASP A 67 -3.78 7.20 11.60
CA ASP A 67 -4.48 7.64 12.82
C ASP A 67 -6.00 7.61 12.59
N PRO A 68 -6.76 6.90 13.43
CA PRO A 68 -8.22 6.87 13.33
C PRO A 68 -8.90 8.25 13.28
N ALA A 69 -8.30 9.27 13.90
CA ALA A 69 -8.82 10.63 13.88
C ALA A 69 -8.76 11.31 12.50
N LYS A 70 -7.95 10.78 11.58
CA LYS A 70 -7.79 11.29 10.21
C LYS A 70 -8.64 10.53 9.18
N LYS A 71 -9.32 9.46 9.60
CA LYS A 71 -10.17 8.66 8.71
C LYS A 71 -11.53 9.31 8.56
N ASP A 72 -12.04 9.29 7.34
CA ASP A 72 -13.39 9.79 7.01
C ASP A 72 -14.09 8.89 5.98
N ALA A 73 -15.32 9.23 5.63
CA ALA A 73 -16.13 8.43 4.69
C ALA A 73 -15.58 8.42 3.25
N THR A 74 -14.69 9.33 2.90
CA THR A 74 -14.14 9.48 1.54
C THR A 74 -12.68 9.09 1.42
N GLY A 75 -11.99 8.87 2.56
CA GLY A 75 -10.55 8.60 2.59
C GLY A 75 -9.72 9.83 2.21
N SER A 76 -10.19 11.04 2.55
CA SER A 76 -9.57 12.30 2.12
C SER A 76 -8.10 12.47 2.53
N GLU A 77 -7.66 11.80 3.58
CA GLU A 77 -6.23 11.79 3.99
C GLU A 77 -5.32 11.17 2.91
N ALA A 78 -5.85 10.24 2.08
CA ALA A 78 -5.06 9.56 1.05
C ALA A 78 -4.53 10.49 -0.04
N ILE A 79 -5.20 11.63 -0.28
CA ILE A 79 -4.87 12.59 -1.35
C ILE A 79 -4.15 13.84 -0.86
N LYS A 80 -3.82 13.91 0.42
CA LYS A 80 -2.99 15.01 0.94
C LYS A 80 -1.52 14.76 0.62
N THR A 81 -0.84 15.77 0.12
CA THR A 81 0.59 15.68 -0.26
C THR A 81 1.52 15.55 0.95
N ASP A 82 1.08 16.03 2.12
CA ASP A 82 1.78 15.98 3.39
C ASP A 82 1.28 14.86 4.33
N ASN A 83 0.66 13.82 3.78
CA ASN A 83 0.19 12.69 4.56
C ASN A 83 1.35 11.81 5.07
N PHE A 84 1.07 11.02 6.09
CA PHE A 84 2.05 10.15 6.75
C PHE A 84 2.81 9.22 5.78
N ILE A 85 2.12 8.61 4.81
CA ILE A 85 2.78 7.67 3.90
C ILE A 85 3.72 8.37 2.92
N SER A 86 3.39 9.59 2.49
CA SER A 86 4.27 10.42 1.67
C SER A 86 5.54 10.79 2.42
N GLU A 87 5.45 11.14 3.70
CA GLU A 87 6.60 11.41 4.56
C GLU A 87 7.52 10.17 4.68
N VAL A 88 6.93 9.00 4.92
CA VAL A 88 7.68 7.72 4.99
C VAL A 88 8.39 7.42 3.68
N ILE A 89 7.71 7.55 2.53
CA ILE A 89 8.31 7.31 1.21
C ILE A 89 9.46 8.27 0.94
N CYS A 90 9.27 9.56 1.19
CA CYS A 90 10.33 10.58 1.05
C CYS A 90 11.56 10.24 1.91
N SER A 91 11.35 9.86 3.16
CA SER A 91 12.42 9.49 4.10
C SER A 91 13.20 8.27 3.61
N ILE A 92 12.50 7.24 3.12
CA ILE A 92 13.11 6.04 2.56
C ILE A 92 13.92 6.38 1.31
N LYS A 93 13.34 7.11 0.36
CA LYS A 93 14.03 7.46 -0.89
C LYS A 93 15.22 8.36 -0.67
N SER A 94 15.18 9.21 0.36
CA SER A 94 16.33 10.05 0.75
C SER A 94 17.51 9.23 1.29
N LYS A 95 17.25 8.24 2.16
CA LYS A 95 18.30 7.40 2.78
C LYS A 95 18.71 6.24 1.87
N PHE A 96 17.77 5.66 1.12
CA PHE A 96 17.95 4.48 0.27
C PHE A 96 17.48 4.73 -1.17
N PRO A 97 18.17 5.56 -1.97
CA PRO A 97 17.70 5.95 -3.31
C PRO A 97 17.55 4.79 -4.30
N ASN A 98 18.26 3.68 -4.07
CA ASN A 98 18.22 2.48 -4.90
C ASN A 98 17.19 1.43 -4.43
N MET A 99 16.52 1.64 -3.30
CA MET A 99 15.43 0.78 -2.86
C MET A 99 14.17 1.10 -3.68
N LEU A 100 13.62 0.09 -4.35
CA LEU A 100 12.35 0.22 -5.05
C LEU A 100 11.20 0.23 -4.04
N VAL A 101 10.44 1.31 -4.05
CA VAL A 101 9.28 1.49 -3.18
C VAL A 101 8.00 1.24 -3.97
N ILE A 102 7.27 0.20 -3.54
CA ILE A 102 5.95 -0.15 -4.05
C ILE A 102 4.92 0.43 -3.07
N ALA A 103 4.11 1.35 -3.54
CA ALA A 103 3.05 1.96 -2.73
C ALA A 103 1.70 1.33 -3.06
N ASP A 104 1.03 0.81 -2.04
CA ASP A 104 -0.32 0.28 -2.16
C ASP A 104 -1.33 1.41 -2.40
N VAL A 105 -2.22 1.23 -3.37
CA VAL A 105 -3.29 2.18 -3.68
C VAL A 105 -4.64 1.52 -3.39
N ALA A 106 -5.23 1.95 -2.29
CA ALA A 106 -6.54 1.53 -1.80
C ALA A 106 -7.02 2.52 -0.74
N LEU A 107 -8.31 2.62 -0.49
CA LEU A 107 -8.85 3.58 0.48
C LEU A 107 -9.16 2.97 1.85
N ASP A 108 -9.13 1.65 2.02
CA ASP A 108 -9.47 1.01 3.30
C ASP A 108 -8.57 1.42 4.49
N PRO A 109 -7.28 1.82 4.34
CA PRO A 109 -6.53 2.39 5.45
C PRO A 109 -7.03 3.78 5.88
N TYR A 110 -7.71 4.51 5.00
CA TYR A 110 -8.08 5.92 5.15
C TYR A 110 -9.57 6.13 5.41
N THR A 111 -10.42 5.14 5.09
CA THR A 111 -11.86 5.22 5.33
C THR A 111 -12.24 4.81 6.75
N ASP A 112 -13.25 5.47 7.32
CA ASP A 112 -13.79 5.15 8.64
C ASP A 112 -14.59 3.85 8.65
N HIS A 113 -15.16 3.45 7.51
CA HIS A 113 -15.92 2.21 7.29
C HIS A 113 -15.06 1.03 6.79
N GLY A 114 -13.77 1.22 6.45
CA GLY A 114 -12.82 0.15 6.09
C GLY A 114 -13.02 -0.50 4.71
N HIS A 115 -13.84 0.07 3.83
CA HIS A 115 -13.93 -0.36 2.43
C HIS A 115 -12.90 0.35 1.56
N ASP A 116 -12.54 -0.29 0.43
CA ASP A 116 -11.52 0.20 -0.52
C ASP A 116 -12.04 1.35 -1.42
N GLY A 117 -13.26 1.82 -1.24
CA GLY A 117 -13.87 2.88 -2.05
C GLY A 117 -14.94 3.66 -1.31
N ILE A 118 -15.48 4.69 -1.96
CA ILE A 118 -16.55 5.53 -1.43
C ILE A 118 -17.82 4.69 -1.26
N LEU A 119 -18.35 4.70 -0.03
CA LEU A 119 -19.56 3.95 0.33
C LEU A 119 -20.77 4.89 0.43
N GLU A 120 -21.79 4.65 -0.38
CA GLU A 120 -23.07 5.35 -0.30
C GLU A 120 -24.21 4.34 -0.39
N ASN A 121 -25.18 4.41 0.53
CA ASN A 121 -26.34 3.50 0.58
C ASN A 121 -25.97 2.01 0.48
N ASN A 122 -24.90 1.59 1.19
CA ASN A 122 -24.32 0.24 1.17
C ASN A 122 -23.81 -0.22 -0.22
N LYS A 123 -23.49 0.72 -1.11
CA LYS A 123 -22.87 0.43 -2.41
C LYS A 123 -21.58 1.20 -2.55
N ILE A 124 -20.57 0.56 -3.12
CA ILE A 124 -19.34 1.24 -3.51
C ILE A 124 -19.58 1.98 -4.83
N LEU A 125 -19.25 3.27 -4.83
CA LEU A 125 -19.36 4.14 -5.99
C LEU A 125 -18.07 4.04 -6.82
N ASN A 126 -18.06 3.15 -7.81
CA ASN A 126 -16.87 2.82 -8.60
C ASN A 126 -16.19 4.06 -9.20
N ASP A 127 -16.91 4.81 -10.01
CA ASP A 127 -16.34 5.92 -10.79
C ASP A 127 -15.84 7.08 -9.91
N GLN A 128 -16.54 7.39 -8.82
CA GLN A 128 -16.08 8.38 -7.85
C GLN A 128 -14.85 7.90 -7.10
N THR A 129 -14.76 6.59 -6.81
CA THR A 129 -13.59 5.99 -6.18
C THR A 129 -12.37 6.07 -7.09
N LEU A 130 -12.54 5.88 -8.41
CA LEU A 130 -11.44 5.97 -9.39
C LEU A 130 -10.74 7.33 -9.36
N GLU A 131 -11.49 8.43 -9.20
CA GLU A 131 -10.91 9.77 -9.12
C GLU A 131 -9.97 9.90 -7.91
N ILE A 132 -10.41 9.42 -6.73
CA ILE A 132 -9.60 9.49 -5.51
C ILE A 132 -8.38 8.57 -5.60
N LEU A 133 -8.52 7.35 -6.13
CA LEU A 133 -7.40 6.43 -6.32
C LEU A 133 -6.35 6.99 -7.29
N ALA A 134 -6.80 7.71 -8.32
CA ALA A 134 -5.89 8.37 -9.25
C ALA A 134 -5.14 9.53 -8.59
N GLU A 135 -5.80 10.38 -7.81
CA GLU A 135 -5.15 11.44 -7.04
C GLU A 135 -4.18 10.86 -5.98
N GLN A 136 -4.58 9.80 -5.27
CA GLN A 136 -3.69 9.07 -4.36
C GLN A 136 -2.43 8.57 -5.10
N SER A 137 -2.61 8.04 -6.31
CA SER A 137 -1.50 7.54 -7.13
C SER A 137 -0.51 8.65 -7.51
N ILE A 138 -1.00 9.86 -7.81
CA ILE A 138 -0.18 11.03 -8.09
C ILE A 138 0.59 11.44 -6.84
N VAL A 139 -0.07 11.59 -5.71
CA VAL A 139 0.56 11.95 -4.43
C VAL A 139 1.68 10.97 -4.06
N LEU A 140 1.45 9.68 -4.21
CA LEU A 140 2.47 8.66 -3.93
C LEU A 140 3.64 8.70 -4.93
N ALA A 141 3.36 8.99 -6.21
CA ALA A 141 4.39 9.17 -7.23
C ALA A 141 5.26 10.41 -6.97
N GLU A 142 4.65 11.52 -6.55
CA GLU A 142 5.33 12.76 -6.12
C GLU A 142 6.22 12.53 -4.90
N ALA A 143 5.75 11.74 -3.92
CA ALA A 143 6.53 11.35 -2.76
C ALA A 143 7.75 10.47 -3.09
N GLY A 144 7.84 9.94 -4.32
CA GLY A 144 8.97 9.16 -4.81
C GLY A 144 8.72 7.65 -4.92
N ALA A 145 7.49 7.16 -4.79
CA ALA A 145 7.19 5.76 -5.07
C ALA A 145 7.60 5.39 -6.50
N ASP A 146 8.27 4.26 -6.66
CA ASP A 146 8.71 3.76 -7.97
C ASP A 146 7.60 2.97 -8.68
N ILE A 147 6.78 2.30 -7.89
CA ILE A 147 5.73 1.39 -8.36
C ILE A 147 4.43 1.72 -7.64
N ILE A 148 3.38 1.95 -8.40
CA ILE A 148 2.02 2.19 -7.93
C ILE A 148 1.24 0.87 -8.02
N ALA A 149 0.69 0.41 -6.90
CA ALA A 149 0.12 -0.93 -6.77
C ALA A 149 -1.37 -0.91 -6.40
N PRO A 150 -2.29 -0.71 -7.35
CA PRO A 150 -3.73 -0.67 -7.07
C PRO A 150 -4.25 -2.02 -6.63
N SER A 151 -4.74 -2.10 -5.39
CA SER A 151 -5.24 -3.31 -4.75
C SER A 151 -6.73 -3.28 -4.41
N ASP A 152 -7.43 -2.23 -4.81
CA ASP A 152 -8.80 -1.88 -4.43
C ASP A 152 -9.89 -2.72 -5.12
N MET A 153 -9.67 -3.21 -6.35
CA MET A 153 -10.60 -3.96 -7.21
C MET A 153 -11.71 -3.15 -7.89
N MET A 154 -11.57 -1.82 -8.02
CA MET A 154 -12.52 -1.04 -8.82
C MET A 154 -12.34 -1.32 -10.32
N ASP A 155 -13.47 -1.35 -11.05
CA ASP A 155 -13.46 -1.58 -12.49
C ASP A 155 -12.82 -0.40 -13.25
N GLY A 156 -11.92 -0.72 -14.19
CA GLY A 156 -11.25 0.27 -15.03
C GLY A 156 -10.09 1.03 -14.36
N ARG A 157 -9.79 0.80 -13.06
CA ARG A 157 -8.79 1.53 -12.30
C ARG A 157 -7.40 1.60 -12.94
N ILE A 158 -6.93 0.51 -13.54
CA ILE A 158 -5.58 0.47 -14.11
C ILE A 158 -5.42 1.45 -15.27
N GLY A 159 -6.37 1.44 -16.20
CA GLY A 159 -6.37 2.38 -17.32
C GLY A 159 -6.56 3.83 -16.88
N PHE A 160 -7.42 4.04 -15.87
CA PHE A 160 -7.68 5.37 -15.31
C PHE A 160 -6.45 5.95 -14.61
N ILE A 161 -5.82 5.19 -13.71
CA ILE A 161 -4.60 5.58 -13.00
C ILE A 161 -3.46 5.81 -13.99
N ARG A 162 -3.26 4.92 -15.00
CA ARG A 162 -2.21 5.10 -16.00
C ARG A 162 -2.36 6.43 -16.74
N LYS A 163 -3.58 6.73 -17.21
CA LYS A 163 -3.86 7.98 -17.90
C LYS A 163 -3.54 9.20 -17.02
N ARG A 164 -3.97 9.18 -15.76
CA ARG A 164 -3.73 10.29 -14.82
C ARG A 164 -2.26 10.48 -14.48
N LEU A 165 -1.50 9.39 -14.32
CA LEU A 165 -0.05 9.46 -14.13
C LEU A 165 0.65 10.06 -15.36
N ASP A 166 0.27 9.65 -16.57
CA ASP A 166 0.84 10.18 -17.83
C ASP A 166 0.52 11.68 -17.99
N GLU A 167 -0.70 12.10 -17.69
CA GLU A 167 -1.11 13.51 -17.72
C GLU A 167 -0.33 14.39 -16.72
N ASN A 168 0.27 13.79 -15.68
CA ASN A 168 1.09 14.46 -14.68
C ASN A 168 2.61 14.21 -14.83
N SER A 169 3.06 13.74 -16.00
CA SER A 169 4.47 13.49 -16.34
C SER A 169 5.12 12.36 -15.51
N PHE A 170 4.32 11.34 -15.15
CA PHE A 170 4.76 10.13 -14.46
C PHE A 170 4.70 8.87 -15.35
N GLU A 171 4.98 8.99 -16.65
CA GLU A 171 4.96 7.90 -17.61
C GLU A 171 5.90 6.75 -17.25
N GLU A 172 7.03 7.08 -16.59
CA GLU A 172 8.04 6.10 -16.16
C GLU A 172 7.64 5.31 -14.89
N LYS A 173 6.57 5.70 -14.18
CA LYS A 173 6.12 4.96 -13.01
C LYS A 173 5.48 3.63 -13.41
N ILE A 174 5.92 2.56 -12.78
CA ILE A 174 5.38 1.22 -13.00
C ILE A 174 4.04 1.08 -12.30
N ILE A 175 3.07 0.41 -12.94
CA ILE A 175 1.83 -0.02 -12.27
C ILE A 175 1.89 -1.52 -12.04
N LEU A 176 1.82 -1.93 -10.78
CA LEU A 176 1.69 -3.32 -10.34
C LEU A 176 0.23 -3.63 -10.04
N SER A 177 -0.51 -4.14 -11.03
CA SER A 177 -1.92 -4.45 -10.87
C SER A 177 -2.13 -5.71 -10.02
N TYR A 178 -2.93 -5.59 -8.97
CA TYR A 178 -3.55 -6.76 -8.33
C TYR A 178 -4.68 -7.26 -9.23
N ALA A 179 -4.36 -8.16 -10.14
CA ALA A 179 -5.29 -8.61 -11.18
C ALA A 179 -6.51 -9.35 -10.64
N ALA A 180 -6.36 -10.05 -9.51
CA ALA A 180 -7.43 -10.75 -8.81
C ALA A 180 -7.20 -10.71 -7.30
N LYS A 181 -8.22 -10.30 -6.54
CA LYS A 181 -8.24 -10.31 -5.08
C LYS A 181 -9.54 -10.96 -4.62
N TYR A 182 -9.42 -12.08 -3.93
CA TYR A 182 -10.57 -12.85 -3.49
C TYR A 182 -11.04 -12.42 -2.11
N ASN A 183 -12.35 -12.46 -1.87
CA ASN A 183 -12.91 -12.28 -0.53
C ASN A 183 -12.62 -13.52 0.31
N SER A 184 -11.43 -13.58 0.90
CA SER A 184 -10.89 -14.75 1.59
C SER A 184 -10.62 -14.49 3.06
N LYS A 185 -10.83 -15.53 3.90
CA LYS A 185 -10.45 -15.53 5.31
C LYS A 185 -8.93 -15.45 5.51
N PHE A 186 -8.13 -15.81 4.50
CA PHE A 186 -6.67 -15.66 4.53
C PHE A 186 -6.19 -14.21 4.64
N TYR A 187 -7.03 -13.22 4.31
CA TYR A 187 -6.75 -11.81 4.57
C TYR A 187 -6.94 -11.38 6.04
N GLY A 188 -7.35 -12.29 6.93
CA GLY A 188 -7.50 -11.98 8.35
C GLY A 188 -6.25 -11.39 8.99
N PRO A 189 -5.06 -12.01 8.87
CA PRO A 189 -3.81 -11.47 9.39
C PRO A 189 -3.42 -10.11 8.77
N PHE A 190 -3.60 -9.96 7.46
CA PHE A 190 -3.34 -8.69 6.78
C PHE A 190 -4.26 -7.56 7.29
N ARG A 191 -5.56 -7.83 7.47
CA ARG A 191 -6.50 -6.85 8.03
C ARG A 191 -6.13 -6.43 9.46
N ASP A 192 -5.57 -7.36 10.25
CA ASP A 192 -5.00 -7.05 11.55
C ASP A 192 -3.77 -6.15 11.40
N ALA A 193 -2.86 -6.48 10.49
CA ALA A 193 -1.64 -5.73 10.24
C ALA A 193 -1.91 -4.26 9.87
N VAL A 194 -2.91 -3.98 9.02
CA VAL A 194 -3.31 -2.62 8.61
C VAL A 194 -4.41 -2.02 9.49
N ASN A 195 -4.79 -2.69 10.59
CA ASN A 195 -5.80 -2.25 11.55
C ASN A 195 -7.17 -1.90 10.93
N SER A 196 -7.56 -2.60 9.86
CA SER A 196 -8.84 -2.38 9.16
C SER A 196 -9.96 -3.32 9.64
N LYS A 197 -9.65 -4.34 10.47
CA LYS A 197 -10.59 -5.37 10.91
C LYS A 197 -11.80 -4.83 11.67
N ASN A 198 -11.61 -3.79 12.47
CA ASN A 198 -12.66 -3.25 13.34
C ASN A 198 -13.62 -2.31 12.60
N ASN A 199 -13.27 -1.82 11.43
CA ASN A 199 -14.03 -0.80 10.71
C ASN A 199 -15.13 -1.41 9.82
N LEU A 200 -14.94 -2.64 9.30
CA LEU A 200 -15.92 -3.31 8.42
C LEU A 200 -17.23 -3.72 9.12
N GLY A 201 -17.24 -3.81 10.47
CA GLY A 201 -18.42 -4.23 11.22
C GLY A 201 -18.92 -5.62 10.80
N LYS A 202 -20.19 -5.68 10.34
CA LYS A 202 -20.82 -6.90 9.79
C LYS A 202 -20.74 -6.98 8.28
N SER A 203 -20.25 -5.94 7.60
CA SER A 203 -20.12 -5.93 6.14
C SER A 203 -18.86 -6.68 5.69
N ASP A 204 -18.84 -7.10 4.44
CA ASP A 204 -17.69 -7.74 3.80
C ASP A 204 -17.39 -7.05 2.45
N LYS A 205 -16.32 -7.47 1.80
CA LYS A 205 -15.88 -6.92 0.51
C LYS A 205 -16.38 -7.71 -0.70
N SER A 206 -17.35 -8.63 -0.52
CA SER A 206 -17.84 -9.52 -1.58
C SER A 206 -18.50 -8.80 -2.76
N SER A 207 -18.92 -7.54 -2.56
CA SER A 207 -19.54 -6.74 -3.62
C SER A 207 -18.57 -6.27 -4.70
N TYR A 208 -17.26 -6.30 -4.45
CA TYR A 208 -16.23 -5.88 -5.41
C TYR A 208 -14.96 -6.77 -5.42
N GLN A 209 -14.78 -7.64 -4.44
CA GLN A 209 -13.76 -8.69 -4.48
C GLN A 209 -14.34 -9.97 -5.06
N MET A 210 -13.49 -10.76 -5.70
CA MET A 210 -13.88 -12.06 -6.28
C MET A 210 -14.29 -13.06 -5.18
N ASN A 211 -15.28 -13.92 -5.48
CA ASN A 211 -15.76 -14.98 -4.59
C ASN A 211 -15.01 -16.28 -4.86
#